data_3396feea7de2ff217a3c7bb4c9b06417
#
_entry.id   3396feea7de2ff217a3c7bb4c9b06417
#
_cell.length_a   1.000
_cell.length_b   1.000
_cell.length_c   1.000
_cell.angle_alpha   90.00
_cell.angle_beta   90.00
_cell.angle_gamma   90.00
#
_symmetry.space_group_name_H-M   'P 1'
#
loop_
_entity.id
_entity.type
_entity.pdbx_description
1 polymer ?
#
loop_
_entity_poly.entity_id
_entity_poly.type
_entity_poly.pdbx_seq_one_letter_code
_entity_poly.pdbx_strand_id
1 'polypeptide(L)'
;TLNGAEFTGNSNVFEINGLTFTALSETKDGEDITVTTEDDVDGIYDMVKNFLKEYNSIINEMDKLYNADSAKGYEPLTDDEKDSMSDSEVEKYETKIKDALLRRDSNLSTISSALKSIMSGSVDVNGKTMYLSDFGVETLGYFEAPDNEKNAYHIDGDADDSSTSGNADKLKSMISSDPDTVVSFFSGMFKNLYTKMSDLSKSVEGYRTYGNFYDDKKMKSDYDDYTSKIKDLEDKLNDYEDKWYSKFSKMETALAKLQSNSSAVTSLLGGS
;
A
#
# COMPACT_ATOMS: atom_id res chain seq x y z
N THR A 1 50.92 14.86 7.66
CA THR A 1 50.29 16.05 8.29
C THR A 1 49.10 16.48 7.48
N LEU A 2 48.09 17.07 8.11
CA LEU A 2 46.95 17.68 7.44
C LEU A 2 46.83 19.12 7.97
N ASN A 3 46.87 20.12 7.09
CA ASN A 3 46.86 21.55 7.44
C ASN A 3 47.88 21.91 8.54
N GLY A 4 49.10 21.31 8.48
CA GLY A 4 50.18 21.51 9.46
C GLY A 4 50.03 20.72 10.75
N ALA A 5 48.95 20.03 11.02
CA ALA A 5 48.79 19.12 12.16
C ALA A 5 49.28 17.72 11.84
N GLU A 6 50.06 17.13 12.78
CA GLU A 6 50.57 15.78 12.64
C GLU A 6 49.58 14.75 13.17
N PHE A 7 49.30 13.72 12.38
CA PHE A 7 48.46 12.57 12.76
C PHE A 7 49.31 11.31 12.67
N THR A 8 49.28 10.51 13.75
CA THR A 8 50.04 9.26 13.82
C THR A 8 49.05 8.11 14.05
N GLY A 9 49.29 6.96 13.43
CA GLY A 9 48.43 5.79 13.57
C GLY A 9 49.20 4.51 13.26
N ASN A 10 48.61 3.36 13.60
CA ASN A 10 49.16 2.03 13.31
C ASN A 10 48.67 1.45 11.97
N SER A 11 47.92 2.22 11.21
CA SER A 11 47.40 1.87 9.89
C SER A 11 47.55 3.05 8.93
N ASN A 12 47.37 2.80 7.64
CA ASN A 12 47.36 3.83 6.61
C ASN A 12 45.96 4.48 6.43
N VAL A 13 45.00 4.15 7.30
CA VAL A 13 43.66 4.74 7.31
C VAL A 13 43.53 5.68 8.49
N PHE A 14 43.15 6.91 8.23
CA PHE A 14 42.97 7.98 9.21
C PHE A 14 41.54 8.52 9.11
N GLU A 15 40.86 8.65 10.23
CA GLU A 15 39.57 9.34 10.33
C GLU A 15 39.78 10.71 10.97
N ILE A 16 39.59 11.77 10.20
CA ILE A 16 39.85 13.14 10.61
C ILE A 16 38.65 14.00 10.26
N ASN A 17 37.98 14.61 11.26
CA ASN A 17 36.82 15.49 11.10
C ASN A 17 35.69 14.83 10.28
N GLY A 18 35.47 13.54 10.51
CA GLY A 18 34.41 12.79 9.81
C GLY A 18 34.78 12.31 8.39
N LEU A 19 35.99 12.59 7.93
CA LEU A 19 36.52 12.11 6.64
C LEU A 19 37.49 10.97 6.87
N THR A 20 37.37 9.92 6.08
CA THR A 20 38.29 8.78 6.09
C THR A 20 39.35 8.95 4.98
N PHE A 21 40.60 9.09 5.36
CA PHE A 21 41.72 9.19 4.45
C PHE A 21 42.52 7.88 4.44
N THR A 22 42.71 7.30 3.27
CA THR A 22 43.59 6.14 3.09
C THR A 22 44.88 6.59 2.41
N ALA A 23 45.98 6.57 3.12
CA ALA A 23 47.30 6.88 2.55
C ALA A 23 47.79 5.70 1.70
N LEU A 24 47.90 5.88 0.40
CA LEU A 24 48.32 4.85 -0.55
C LEU A 24 49.85 4.84 -0.78
N SER A 25 50.51 6.01 -0.66
CA SER A 25 51.93 6.19 -0.79
C SER A 25 52.39 7.45 -0.08
N GLU A 26 53.69 7.58 0.13
CA GLU A 26 54.30 8.82 0.62
C GLU A 26 54.27 9.90 -0.48
N THR A 27 53.99 11.16 -0.09
CA THR A 27 54.15 12.33 -0.98
C THR A 27 55.65 12.63 -1.15
N LYS A 28 56.05 13.20 -2.27
CA LYS A 28 57.40 13.67 -2.48
C LYS A 28 57.63 14.94 -1.66
N ASP A 29 58.90 15.15 -1.29
CA ASP A 29 59.30 16.36 -0.56
C ASP A 29 58.88 17.62 -1.33
N GLY A 30 58.09 18.50 -0.66
CA GLY A 30 57.58 19.73 -1.23
C GLY A 30 56.31 19.58 -2.11
N GLU A 31 55.70 18.38 -2.15
CA GLU A 31 54.45 18.13 -2.86
C GLU A 31 53.30 18.10 -1.88
N ASP A 32 52.38 19.05 -2.00
CA ASP A 32 51.13 19.12 -1.21
C ASP A 32 49.96 18.54 -1.99
N ILE A 33 49.16 17.69 -1.34
CA ILE A 33 47.90 17.20 -1.86
C ILE A 33 46.79 18.04 -1.28
N THR A 34 46.06 18.73 -2.10
CA THR A 34 44.83 19.47 -1.69
C THR A 34 43.64 18.57 -1.82
N VAL A 35 42.88 18.44 -0.70
CA VAL A 35 41.56 17.76 -0.69
C VAL A 35 40.51 18.83 -0.48
N THR A 36 39.59 18.95 -1.41
CA THR A 36 38.39 19.81 -1.29
C THR A 36 37.18 18.94 -1.02
N THR A 37 36.30 19.40 -0.17
CA THR A 37 34.97 18.83 0.02
C THR A 37 33.95 19.77 -0.61
N GLU A 38 33.05 19.19 -1.36
CA GLU A 38 31.91 19.91 -1.96
C GLU A 38 30.63 19.22 -1.50
N ASP A 39 29.54 19.96 -1.43
CA ASP A 39 28.24 19.38 -1.15
C ASP A 39 27.83 18.45 -2.28
N ASP A 40 27.30 17.26 -1.93
CA ASP A 40 26.83 16.27 -2.90
C ASP A 40 25.42 16.68 -3.43
N VAL A 41 25.45 17.62 -4.35
CA VAL A 41 24.21 18.18 -4.97
C VAL A 41 23.39 17.07 -5.62
N ASP A 42 24.04 16.18 -6.36
CA ASP A 42 23.33 15.11 -7.06
C ASP A 42 22.78 14.07 -6.08
N GLY A 43 23.50 13.73 -5.02
CA GLY A 43 23.02 12.82 -3.97
C GLY A 43 21.82 13.36 -3.21
N ILE A 44 21.80 14.65 -2.88
CA ILE A 44 20.64 15.30 -2.23
C ILE A 44 19.44 15.34 -3.20
N TYR A 45 19.68 15.68 -4.47
CA TYR A 45 18.64 15.70 -5.50
C TYR A 45 18.02 14.31 -5.69
N ASP A 46 18.84 13.28 -5.85
CA ASP A 46 18.42 11.90 -6.04
C ASP A 46 17.63 11.37 -4.84
N MET A 47 18.03 11.75 -3.62
CA MET A 47 17.28 11.39 -2.41
C MET A 47 15.86 11.96 -2.43
N VAL A 48 15.70 13.24 -2.80
CA VAL A 48 14.37 13.88 -2.92
C VAL A 48 13.57 13.23 -4.05
N LYS A 49 14.18 13.02 -5.21
CA LYS A 49 13.54 12.39 -6.37
C LYS A 49 13.05 10.97 -6.05
N ASN A 50 13.88 10.15 -5.41
CA ASN A 50 13.50 8.81 -4.99
C ASN A 50 12.36 8.82 -3.97
N PHE A 51 12.41 9.72 -2.99
CA PHE A 51 11.31 9.90 -2.05
C PHE A 51 9.99 10.25 -2.76
N LEU A 52 10.02 11.22 -3.68
CA LEU A 52 8.81 11.61 -4.43
C LEU A 52 8.27 10.48 -5.30
N LYS A 53 9.14 9.69 -5.90
CA LYS A 53 8.76 8.49 -6.66
C LYS A 53 7.99 7.49 -5.79
N GLU A 54 8.50 7.18 -4.60
CA GLU A 54 7.83 6.27 -3.67
C GLU A 54 6.51 6.86 -3.15
N TYR A 55 6.49 8.15 -2.81
CA TYR A 55 5.27 8.85 -2.42
C TYR A 55 4.22 8.78 -3.53
N ASN A 56 4.57 9.14 -4.76
CA ASN A 56 3.68 9.11 -5.91
C ASN A 56 3.12 7.71 -6.17
N SER A 57 3.96 6.68 -6.08
CA SER A 57 3.52 5.29 -6.22
C SER A 57 2.45 4.92 -5.19
N ILE A 58 2.68 5.28 -3.93
CA ILE A 58 1.75 4.98 -2.83
C ILE A 58 0.45 5.79 -3.00
N ILE A 59 0.54 7.10 -3.24
CA ILE A 59 -0.64 7.96 -3.28
C ILE A 59 -1.53 7.67 -4.49
N ASN A 60 -0.92 7.36 -5.64
CA ASN A 60 -1.64 6.99 -6.86
C ASN A 60 -2.38 5.65 -6.68
N GLU A 61 -1.73 4.65 -6.07
CA GLU A 61 -2.40 3.38 -5.77
C GLU A 61 -3.53 3.55 -4.74
N MET A 62 -3.33 4.38 -3.70
CA MET A 62 -4.40 4.71 -2.75
C MET A 62 -5.59 5.39 -3.42
N ASP A 63 -5.35 6.34 -4.32
CA ASP A 63 -6.40 7.05 -5.05
C ASP A 63 -7.14 6.09 -6.01
N LYS A 64 -6.42 5.21 -6.69
CA LYS A 64 -6.98 4.17 -7.55
C LYS A 64 -7.88 3.20 -6.77
N LEU A 65 -7.40 2.67 -5.65
CA LEU A 65 -8.16 1.75 -4.80
C LEU A 65 -9.39 2.43 -4.18
N TYR A 66 -9.24 3.67 -3.71
CA TYR A 66 -10.34 4.43 -3.14
C TYR A 66 -11.42 4.78 -4.18
N ASN A 67 -11.03 5.08 -5.41
CA ASN A 67 -11.91 5.43 -6.52
C ASN A 67 -12.30 4.24 -7.41
N ALA A 68 -11.93 3.01 -7.02
CA ALA A 68 -12.23 1.81 -7.78
C ALA A 68 -13.71 1.72 -8.15
N ASP A 69 -13.99 1.03 -9.24
CA ASP A 69 -15.34 0.75 -9.69
C ASP A 69 -16.15 -0.04 -8.65
N SER A 70 -17.45 0.14 -8.66
CA SER A 70 -18.33 -0.63 -7.78
C SER A 70 -18.45 -2.09 -8.23
N ALA A 71 -18.32 -3.01 -7.27
CA ALA A 71 -18.69 -4.42 -7.46
C ALA A 71 -20.14 -4.72 -7.09
N LYS A 72 -21.03 -3.71 -7.11
CA LYS A 72 -22.45 -3.92 -6.81
C LYS A 72 -23.07 -4.95 -7.78
N GLY A 73 -23.66 -6.00 -7.23
CA GLY A 73 -24.22 -7.12 -8.00
C GLY A 73 -23.23 -8.27 -8.25
N TYR A 74 -22.00 -8.16 -7.71
CA TYR A 74 -21.04 -9.25 -7.67
C TYR A 74 -20.98 -9.76 -6.22
N GLU A 75 -21.48 -10.97 -5.99
CA GLU A 75 -21.40 -11.66 -4.70
C GLU A 75 -20.35 -12.78 -4.79
N PRO A 76 -19.72 -13.20 -3.69
CA PRO A 76 -18.81 -14.34 -3.72
C PRO A 76 -19.48 -15.56 -4.35
N LEU A 77 -18.80 -16.19 -5.32
CA LEU A 77 -19.30 -17.37 -6.02
C LEU A 77 -19.32 -18.58 -5.07
N THR A 78 -20.40 -19.34 -5.13
CA THR A 78 -20.46 -20.68 -4.53
C THR A 78 -19.62 -21.67 -5.34
N ASP A 79 -19.32 -22.84 -4.77
CA ASP A 79 -18.55 -23.88 -5.47
C ASP A 79 -19.28 -24.36 -6.73
N ASP A 80 -20.59 -24.56 -6.68
CA ASP A 80 -21.42 -24.95 -7.84
C ASP A 80 -21.40 -23.88 -8.96
N GLU A 81 -21.39 -22.60 -8.61
CA GLU A 81 -21.28 -21.50 -9.58
C GLU A 81 -19.90 -21.48 -10.21
N LYS A 82 -18.82 -21.69 -9.42
CA LYS A 82 -17.46 -21.80 -9.95
C LYS A 82 -17.30 -22.99 -10.88
N ASP A 83 -17.85 -24.13 -10.53
CA ASP A 83 -17.81 -25.35 -11.36
C ASP A 83 -18.57 -25.19 -12.70
N SER A 84 -19.52 -24.26 -12.74
CA SER A 84 -20.28 -23.94 -13.96
C SER A 84 -19.60 -22.92 -14.88
N MET A 85 -18.51 -22.31 -14.45
CA MET A 85 -17.76 -21.26 -15.15
C MET A 85 -16.37 -21.77 -15.55
N SER A 86 -15.76 -21.13 -16.54
CA SER A 86 -14.34 -21.36 -16.83
C SER A 86 -13.46 -20.64 -15.79
N ASP A 87 -12.24 -21.15 -15.55
CA ASP A 87 -11.27 -20.55 -14.63
C ASP A 87 -11.05 -19.05 -14.91
N SER A 88 -11.00 -18.67 -16.20
CA SER A 88 -10.83 -17.26 -16.60
C SER A 88 -12.05 -16.39 -16.26
N GLU A 89 -13.25 -16.94 -16.28
CA GLU A 89 -14.47 -16.21 -15.88
C GLU A 89 -14.53 -16.05 -14.37
N VAL A 90 -14.19 -17.10 -13.62
CA VAL A 90 -14.08 -17.06 -12.14
C VAL A 90 -13.05 -16.01 -11.73
N GLU A 91 -11.84 -16.03 -12.33
CA GLU A 91 -10.79 -15.07 -12.03
C GLU A 91 -11.24 -13.62 -12.29
N LYS A 92 -11.86 -13.35 -13.43
CA LYS A 92 -12.38 -12.01 -13.76
C LYS A 92 -13.46 -11.56 -12.77
N TYR A 93 -14.35 -12.47 -12.40
CA TYR A 93 -15.43 -12.20 -11.48
C TYR A 93 -14.88 -11.87 -10.07
N GLU A 94 -13.99 -12.71 -9.56
CA GLU A 94 -13.36 -12.50 -8.26
C GLU A 94 -12.47 -11.26 -8.23
N THR A 95 -11.75 -10.96 -9.32
CA THR A 95 -10.95 -9.75 -9.46
C THR A 95 -11.82 -8.50 -9.33
N LYS A 96 -13.01 -8.50 -9.94
CA LYS A 96 -13.95 -7.37 -9.81
C LYS A 96 -14.36 -7.11 -8.36
N ILE A 97 -14.53 -8.17 -7.56
CA ILE A 97 -14.84 -8.05 -6.13
C ILE A 97 -13.60 -7.55 -5.37
N LYS A 98 -12.42 -8.14 -5.62
CA LYS A 98 -11.17 -7.78 -4.94
C LYS A 98 -10.78 -6.31 -5.17
N ASP A 99 -10.88 -5.85 -6.41
CA ASP A 99 -10.54 -4.47 -6.78
C ASP A 99 -11.44 -3.44 -6.09
N ALA A 100 -12.67 -3.82 -5.76
CA ALA A 100 -13.63 -2.95 -5.07
C ALA A 100 -13.53 -2.98 -3.54
N LEU A 101 -12.69 -3.84 -2.93
CA LEU A 101 -12.66 -4.02 -1.47
C LEU A 101 -12.33 -2.74 -0.70
N LEU A 102 -11.42 -1.93 -1.22
CA LEU A 102 -11.00 -0.67 -0.61
C LEU A 102 -11.73 0.56 -1.19
N ARG A 103 -12.74 0.32 -2.03
CA ARG A 103 -13.55 1.41 -2.57
C ARG A 103 -14.27 2.17 -1.45
N ARG A 104 -13.95 3.48 -1.35
CA ARG A 104 -14.48 4.37 -0.30
C ARG A 104 -14.17 3.92 1.13
N ASP A 105 -13.08 3.17 1.29
CA ASP A 105 -12.62 2.75 2.61
C ASP A 105 -12.19 3.95 3.47
N SER A 106 -12.65 3.99 4.71
CA SER A 106 -12.41 5.11 5.62
C SER A 106 -10.97 5.17 6.15
N ASN A 107 -10.32 4.03 6.37
CA ASN A 107 -8.94 3.99 6.82
C ASN A 107 -8.01 4.45 5.70
N LEU A 108 -8.23 3.93 4.47
CA LEU A 108 -7.50 4.36 3.28
C LEU A 108 -7.63 5.87 3.05
N SER A 109 -8.86 6.41 3.16
CA SER A 109 -9.14 7.85 3.06
C SER A 109 -8.40 8.66 4.13
N THR A 110 -8.38 8.18 5.38
CA THR A 110 -7.71 8.86 6.49
C THR A 110 -6.20 8.93 6.27
N ILE A 111 -5.58 7.83 5.84
CA ILE A 111 -4.14 7.75 5.58
C ILE A 111 -3.78 8.64 4.38
N SER A 112 -4.50 8.49 3.26
CA SER A 112 -4.29 9.30 2.05
C SER A 112 -4.42 10.79 2.33
N SER A 113 -5.47 11.20 3.07
CA SER A 113 -5.66 12.59 3.45
C SER A 113 -4.54 13.13 4.36
N ALA A 114 -4.03 12.30 5.28
CA ALA A 114 -2.92 12.67 6.14
C ALA A 114 -1.62 12.87 5.35
N LEU A 115 -1.31 11.97 4.41
CA LEU A 115 -0.15 12.09 3.52
C LEU A 115 -0.24 13.37 2.67
N LYS A 116 -1.38 13.59 2.00
CA LYS A 116 -1.63 14.79 1.18
C LYS A 116 -1.52 16.07 2.00
N SER A 117 -2.07 16.09 3.22
CA SER A 117 -2.02 17.25 4.09
C SER A 117 -0.59 17.62 4.51
N ILE A 118 0.29 16.66 4.74
CA ILE A 118 1.67 16.93 5.10
C ILE A 118 2.46 17.41 3.89
N MET A 119 2.27 16.78 2.73
CA MET A 119 2.96 17.16 1.50
C MET A 119 2.57 18.57 1.01
N SER A 120 1.30 18.96 1.19
CA SER A 120 0.83 20.33 0.88
C SER A 120 1.08 21.33 2.02
N GLY A 121 1.54 20.83 3.17
CA GLY A 121 1.83 21.65 4.35
C GLY A 121 3.15 22.39 4.27
N SER A 122 3.39 23.23 5.26
CA SER A 122 4.63 23.99 5.40
C SER A 122 5.55 23.39 6.46
N VAL A 123 6.84 23.71 6.31
CA VAL A 123 7.87 23.46 7.32
C VAL A 123 8.50 24.80 7.68
N ASP A 124 8.72 25.04 8.98
CA ASP A 124 9.51 26.18 9.43
C ASP A 124 10.99 25.84 9.35
N VAL A 125 11.74 26.62 8.61
CA VAL A 125 13.20 26.52 8.48
C VAL A 125 13.81 27.84 8.91
N ASN A 126 14.45 27.86 10.06
CA ASN A 126 15.09 29.05 10.64
C ASN A 126 14.15 30.27 10.77
N GLY A 127 12.88 30.03 11.15
CA GLY A 127 11.86 31.07 11.30
C GLY A 127 11.22 31.52 9.99
N LYS A 128 11.49 30.85 8.87
CA LYS A 128 10.85 31.07 7.58
C LYS A 128 9.94 29.88 7.26
N THR A 129 8.67 30.16 7.04
CA THR A 129 7.71 29.16 6.56
C THR A 129 7.97 28.85 5.08
N MET A 130 8.20 27.57 4.76
CA MET A 130 8.51 27.10 3.42
C MET A 130 7.60 25.94 3.01
N TYR A 131 7.40 25.78 1.69
CA TYR A 131 6.56 24.79 1.05
C TYR A 131 7.36 24.04 -0.02
N LEU A 132 6.87 22.88 -0.48
CA LEU A 132 7.48 22.14 -1.60
C LEU A 132 7.62 22.99 -2.86
N SER A 133 6.64 23.87 -3.15
CA SER A 133 6.67 24.79 -4.29
C SER A 133 7.83 25.81 -4.23
N ASP A 134 8.34 26.14 -3.05
CA ASP A 134 9.54 26.97 -2.93
C ASP A 134 10.77 26.30 -3.55
N PHE A 135 10.75 24.98 -3.65
CA PHE A 135 11.82 24.15 -4.24
C PHE A 135 11.51 23.68 -5.66
N GLY A 136 10.41 24.18 -6.28
CA GLY A 136 9.98 23.71 -7.60
C GLY A 136 9.46 22.27 -7.59
N VAL A 137 8.84 21.86 -6.48
CA VAL A 137 8.19 20.55 -6.36
C VAL A 137 6.70 20.78 -6.19
N GLU A 138 5.93 20.46 -7.24
CA GLU A 138 4.50 20.77 -7.31
C GLU A 138 3.70 19.62 -7.92
N THR A 139 2.39 19.62 -7.71
CA THR A 139 1.46 18.76 -8.44
C THR A 139 1.13 19.38 -9.79
N LEU A 140 0.83 18.57 -10.79
CA LEU A 140 0.29 19.05 -12.06
C LEU A 140 -1.08 19.70 -11.87
N GLY A 141 -1.44 20.57 -12.80
CA GLY A 141 -2.78 21.18 -12.81
C GLY A 141 -3.88 20.11 -12.84
N TYR A 142 -5.00 20.39 -12.16
CA TYR A 142 -6.08 19.41 -12.01
C TYR A 142 -6.59 18.79 -13.32
N PHE A 143 -6.54 19.58 -14.42
CA PHE A 143 -6.96 19.12 -15.74
C PHE A 143 -5.83 18.55 -16.59
N GLU A 144 -4.59 18.67 -16.14
CA GLU A 144 -3.39 18.19 -16.83
C GLU A 144 -2.97 16.82 -16.29
N ALA A 145 -3.18 16.60 -14.99
CA ALA A 145 -2.85 15.33 -14.35
C ALA A 145 -3.80 14.21 -14.81
N PRO A 146 -3.27 13.00 -15.11
CA PRO A 146 -4.07 11.82 -15.34
C PRO A 146 -4.99 11.50 -14.14
N ASP A 147 -6.04 10.71 -14.39
CA ASP A 147 -6.88 10.20 -13.30
C ASP A 147 -6.06 9.36 -12.33
N ASN A 148 -6.33 9.51 -11.05
CA ASN A 148 -5.60 8.92 -9.93
C ASN A 148 -4.13 9.38 -9.75
N GLU A 149 -3.66 10.38 -10.50
CA GLU A 149 -2.31 10.98 -10.37
C GLU A 149 -2.35 12.46 -9.95
N LYS A 150 -3.53 12.98 -9.65
CA LYS A 150 -3.76 14.40 -9.31
C LYS A 150 -3.05 14.87 -8.04
N ASN A 151 -2.54 13.93 -7.24
CA ASN A 151 -1.82 14.19 -5.99
C ASN A 151 -0.34 13.79 -6.07
N ALA A 152 0.13 13.39 -7.26
CA ALA A 152 1.54 13.13 -7.53
C ALA A 152 2.32 14.45 -7.60
N TYR A 153 3.52 14.45 -7.02
CA TYR A 153 4.44 15.59 -7.06
C TYR A 153 5.49 15.40 -8.14
N HIS A 154 5.80 16.47 -8.83
CA HIS A 154 6.77 16.54 -9.92
C HIS A 154 7.85 17.55 -9.56
N ILE A 155 9.08 17.33 -10.04
CA ILE A 155 10.19 18.26 -9.88
C ILE A 155 10.30 19.07 -11.17
N ASP A 156 10.25 20.40 -11.07
CA ASP A 156 10.50 21.29 -12.20
C ASP A 156 11.90 21.06 -12.78
N GLY A 157 11.97 20.86 -14.09
CA GLY A 157 13.23 20.66 -14.80
C GLY A 157 13.80 19.23 -14.71
N ASP A 158 13.09 18.28 -14.09
CA ASP A 158 13.53 16.88 -14.09
C ASP A 158 13.52 16.31 -15.52
N ALA A 159 14.69 15.95 -16.04
CA ALA A 159 14.85 15.45 -17.40
C ALA A 159 14.11 14.12 -17.66
N ASP A 160 13.84 13.36 -16.62
CA ASP A 160 13.12 12.06 -16.70
C ASP A 160 11.60 12.23 -16.63
N ASP A 161 11.10 13.45 -16.31
CA ASP A 161 9.68 13.76 -16.26
C ASP A 161 9.26 14.64 -17.45
N SER A 162 8.61 14.03 -18.42
CA SER A 162 8.16 14.74 -19.64
C SER A 162 7.19 15.88 -19.39
N SER A 163 6.51 15.89 -18.24
CA SER A 163 5.54 16.91 -17.87
C SER A 163 6.20 18.21 -17.40
N THR A 164 7.40 18.11 -16.81
CA THR A 164 8.09 19.25 -16.17
C THR A 164 9.51 19.50 -16.67
N SER A 165 10.03 18.63 -17.54
CA SER A 165 11.43 18.71 -18.05
C SER A 165 11.77 20.02 -18.78
N GLY A 166 10.76 20.74 -19.28
CA GLY A 166 10.94 22.06 -19.91
C GLY A 166 11.05 23.23 -18.93
N ASN A 167 10.81 23.01 -17.64
CA ASN A 167 10.86 24.03 -16.61
C ASN A 167 12.30 24.25 -16.11
N ALA A 168 12.53 25.33 -15.36
CA ALA A 168 13.83 25.55 -14.71
C ALA A 168 13.96 24.66 -13.47
N ASP A 169 15.05 23.92 -13.36
CA ASP A 169 15.36 23.07 -12.20
C ASP A 169 15.70 23.95 -10.98
N LYS A 170 14.66 24.29 -10.24
CA LYS A 170 14.76 25.11 -9.04
C LYS A 170 15.32 24.34 -7.87
N LEU A 171 14.98 23.05 -7.74
CA LEU A 171 15.50 22.19 -6.67
C LEU A 171 17.02 22.10 -6.75
N LYS A 172 17.55 21.75 -7.90
CA LYS A 172 19.01 21.65 -8.11
C LYS A 172 19.73 22.97 -7.88
N SER A 173 19.10 24.09 -8.32
CA SER A 173 19.63 25.44 -8.06
C SER A 173 19.68 25.76 -6.56
N MET A 174 18.66 25.39 -5.79
CA MET A 174 18.62 25.64 -4.36
C MET A 174 19.58 24.74 -3.59
N ILE A 175 19.71 23.45 -3.96
CA ILE A 175 20.71 22.57 -3.36
C ILE A 175 22.11 23.13 -3.55
N SER A 176 22.41 23.65 -4.75
CA SER A 176 23.74 24.22 -5.07
C SER A 176 24.05 25.54 -4.33
N SER A 177 23.01 26.34 -4.01
CA SER A 177 23.19 27.67 -3.39
C SER A 177 23.02 27.67 -1.88
N ASP A 178 22.16 26.82 -1.34
CA ASP A 178 21.81 26.74 0.08
C ASP A 178 21.36 25.31 0.45
N PRO A 179 22.29 24.32 0.44
CA PRO A 179 21.99 22.92 0.74
C PRO A 179 21.43 22.73 2.13
N ASP A 180 21.86 23.52 3.13
CA ASP A 180 21.42 23.42 4.51
C ASP A 180 19.92 23.70 4.65
N THR A 181 19.43 24.71 3.96
CA THR A 181 17.97 25.02 3.93
C THR A 181 17.18 23.89 3.28
N VAL A 182 17.66 23.31 2.18
CA VAL A 182 17.01 22.18 1.51
C VAL A 182 16.95 20.96 2.43
N VAL A 183 18.09 20.57 3.01
CA VAL A 183 18.19 19.43 3.94
C VAL A 183 17.30 19.65 5.17
N SER A 184 17.29 20.86 5.73
CA SER A 184 16.46 21.18 6.89
C SER A 184 14.96 21.08 6.58
N PHE A 185 14.53 21.57 5.41
CA PHE A 185 13.14 21.49 4.96
C PHE A 185 12.69 20.03 4.77
N PHE A 186 13.40 19.25 3.97
CA PHE A 186 13.02 17.86 3.69
C PHE A 186 13.11 16.99 4.95
N SER A 187 14.11 17.18 5.79
CA SER A 187 14.21 16.50 7.09
C SER A 187 13.00 16.80 7.99
N GLY A 188 12.58 18.07 8.04
CA GLY A 188 11.38 18.49 8.77
C GLY A 188 10.12 17.84 8.24
N MET A 189 9.95 17.82 6.92
CA MET A 189 8.81 17.19 6.24
C MET A 189 8.79 15.66 6.48
N PHE A 190 9.93 14.98 6.34
CA PHE A 190 10.03 13.54 6.59
C PHE A 190 9.73 13.19 8.04
N LYS A 191 10.17 14.03 8.99
CA LYS A 191 9.84 13.86 10.40
C LYS A 191 8.33 13.99 10.64
N ASN A 192 7.68 14.97 10.00
CA ASN A 192 6.22 15.14 10.09
C ASN A 192 5.47 13.93 9.51
N LEU A 193 5.89 13.41 8.35
CA LEU A 193 5.36 12.20 7.76
C LEU A 193 5.52 10.99 8.68
N TYR A 194 6.74 10.76 9.18
CA TYR A 194 7.03 9.65 10.09
C TYR A 194 6.17 9.71 11.35
N THR A 195 6.11 10.90 11.98
CA THR A 195 5.32 11.10 13.20
C THR A 195 3.85 10.81 12.95
N LYS A 196 3.29 11.33 11.86
CA LYS A 196 1.88 11.13 11.53
C LYS A 196 1.57 9.68 11.20
N MET A 197 2.42 9.00 10.41
CA MET A 197 2.25 7.58 10.11
C MET A 197 2.39 6.72 11.36
N SER A 198 3.35 7.02 12.23
CA SER A 198 3.49 6.37 13.53
C SER A 198 2.24 6.54 14.39
N ASP A 199 1.65 7.75 14.41
CA ASP A 199 0.43 8.03 15.17
C ASP A 199 -0.78 7.26 14.61
N LEU A 200 -0.92 7.17 13.29
CA LEU A 200 -1.99 6.43 12.63
C LEU A 200 -1.87 4.92 12.79
N SER A 201 -0.65 4.40 12.97
CA SER A 201 -0.36 2.97 13.16
C SER A 201 -0.22 2.54 14.62
N LYS A 202 -0.60 3.40 15.58
CA LYS A 202 -0.59 3.04 17.02
C LYS A 202 -1.51 1.86 17.30
N SER A 203 -1.10 1.03 18.26
CA SER A 203 -1.93 -0.07 18.74
C SER A 203 -3.22 0.45 19.40
N VAL A 204 -4.31 -0.28 19.16
CA VAL A 204 -5.59 -0.10 19.84
C VAL A 204 -5.93 -1.41 20.52
N GLU A 205 -6.12 -1.40 21.84
CA GLU A 205 -6.38 -2.60 22.61
C GLU A 205 -7.64 -3.31 22.10
N GLY A 206 -7.54 -4.61 21.87
CA GLY A 206 -8.61 -5.44 21.32
C GLY A 206 -8.86 -5.29 19.81
N TYR A 207 -8.34 -4.26 19.16
CA TYR A 207 -8.64 -3.94 17.77
C TYR A 207 -7.43 -4.03 16.83
N ARG A 208 -6.31 -3.36 17.20
CA ARG A 208 -5.19 -3.15 16.28
C ARG A 208 -3.84 -3.44 16.91
N THR A 209 -2.97 -4.10 16.16
CA THR A 209 -1.57 -4.28 16.49
C THR A 209 -0.78 -3.04 16.08
N TYR A 210 0.27 -2.67 16.83
CA TYR A 210 1.18 -1.59 16.46
C TYR A 210 1.80 -1.84 15.07
N GLY A 211 1.88 -0.79 14.28
CA GLY A 211 2.42 -0.84 12.91
C GLY A 211 1.38 -1.13 11.83
N ASN A 212 0.15 -1.50 12.21
CA ASN A 212 -0.96 -1.68 11.26
C ASN A 212 -1.80 -0.41 11.15
N PHE A 213 -2.36 -0.18 9.96
CA PHE A 213 -3.28 0.93 9.69
C PHE A 213 -4.75 0.52 9.72
N TYR A 214 -5.04 -0.77 9.90
CA TYR A 214 -6.38 -1.35 9.99
C TYR A 214 -6.50 -2.21 11.26
N ASP A 215 -7.72 -2.51 11.66
CA ASP A 215 -8.03 -3.22 12.90
C ASP A 215 -7.87 -4.73 12.74
N ASP A 216 -6.62 -5.19 12.56
CA ASP A 216 -6.21 -6.56 12.25
C ASP A 216 -6.73 -7.60 13.26
N LYS A 217 -6.74 -7.27 14.56
CA LYS A 217 -7.27 -8.16 15.60
C LYS A 217 -8.78 -8.32 15.50
N LYS A 218 -9.49 -7.22 15.25
CA LYS A 218 -10.93 -7.26 15.07
C LYS A 218 -11.30 -8.02 13.80
N MET A 219 -10.62 -7.75 12.68
CA MET A 219 -10.83 -8.50 11.44
C MET A 219 -10.60 -10.00 11.62
N LYS A 220 -9.56 -10.39 12.36
CA LYS A 220 -9.34 -11.80 12.69
C LYS A 220 -10.47 -12.39 13.53
N SER A 221 -10.93 -11.68 14.56
CA SER A 221 -12.05 -12.13 15.40
C SER A 221 -13.32 -12.27 14.56
N ASP A 222 -13.65 -11.28 13.73
CA ASP A 222 -14.80 -11.33 12.85
C ASP A 222 -14.72 -12.50 11.86
N TYR A 223 -13.54 -12.78 11.31
CA TYR A 223 -13.30 -13.92 10.43
C TYR A 223 -13.55 -15.26 11.13
N ASP A 224 -13.01 -15.41 12.34
CA ASP A 224 -13.19 -16.62 13.14
C ASP A 224 -14.68 -16.83 13.50
N ASP A 225 -15.40 -15.76 13.84
CA ASP A 225 -16.84 -15.77 14.13
C ASP A 225 -17.69 -16.15 12.91
N TYR A 226 -17.37 -15.57 11.74
CA TYR A 226 -18.06 -15.91 10.49
C TYR A 226 -17.78 -17.36 10.06
N THR A 227 -16.55 -17.83 10.19
CA THR A 227 -16.17 -19.22 9.89
C THR A 227 -16.95 -20.20 10.77
N SER A 228 -17.07 -19.91 12.06
CA SER A 228 -17.87 -20.71 12.99
C SER A 228 -19.34 -20.71 12.61
N LYS A 229 -19.88 -19.54 12.26
CA LYS A 229 -21.28 -19.41 11.83
C LYS A 229 -21.60 -20.14 10.53
N ILE A 230 -20.67 -20.13 9.57
CA ILE A 230 -20.79 -20.89 8.32
C ILE A 230 -20.91 -22.38 8.65
N LYS A 231 -20.00 -22.90 9.47
CA LYS A 231 -20.03 -24.30 9.89
C LYS A 231 -21.35 -24.69 10.58
N ASP A 232 -21.84 -23.85 11.48
CA ASP A 232 -23.13 -24.09 12.16
C ASP A 232 -24.31 -24.12 11.16
N LEU A 233 -24.24 -23.34 10.09
CA LEU A 233 -25.26 -23.31 9.03
C LEU A 233 -25.17 -24.53 8.12
N GLU A 234 -23.95 -24.99 7.80
CA GLU A 234 -23.71 -26.24 7.05
C GLU A 234 -24.24 -27.46 7.82
N ASP A 235 -23.94 -27.55 9.12
CA ASP A 235 -24.47 -28.61 9.97
C ASP A 235 -26.01 -28.62 9.98
N LYS A 236 -26.64 -27.45 10.10
CA LYS A 236 -28.10 -27.31 10.03
C LYS A 236 -28.68 -27.68 8.66
N LEU A 237 -27.98 -27.37 7.59
CA LEU A 237 -28.39 -27.74 6.23
C LEU A 237 -28.37 -29.28 6.08
N ASN A 238 -27.29 -29.92 6.50
CA ASN A 238 -27.15 -31.39 6.49
C ASN A 238 -28.29 -32.06 7.30
N ASP A 239 -28.57 -31.58 8.52
CA ASP A 239 -29.68 -32.06 9.33
C ASP A 239 -31.04 -31.91 8.63
N TYR A 240 -31.21 -30.80 7.90
CA TYR A 240 -32.44 -30.53 7.15
C TYR A 240 -32.57 -31.46 5.95
N GLU A 241 -31.50 -31.70 5.21
CA GLU A 241 -31.45 -32.66 4.11
C GLU A 241 -31.76 -34.08 4.59
N ASP A 242 -31.11 -34.56 5.62
CA ASP A 242 -31.35 -35.88 6.24
C ASP A 242 -32.82 -36.05 6.63
N LYS A 243 -33.42 -35.03 7.21
CA LYS A 243 -34.83 -35.01 7.55
C LYS A 243 -35.74 -35.18 6.31
N TRP A 244 -35.40 -34.52 5.22
CA TRP A 244 -36.17 -34.65 3.98
C TRP A 244 -35.93 -35.99 3.31
N TYR A 245 -34.72 -36.50 3.24
CA TYR A 245 -34.43 -37.85 2.73
C TYR A 245 -35.19 -38.93 3.51
N SER A 246 -35.22 -38.81 4.85
CA SER A 246 -36.03 -39.69 5.69
C SER A 246 -37.52 -39.63 5.39
N LYS A 247 -38.05 -38.43 5.12
CA LYS A 247 -39.47 -38.27 4.73
C LYS A 247 -39.74 -38.86 3.36
N PHE A 248 -38.90 -38.64 2.38
CA PHE A 248 -39.05 -39.19 1.02
C PHE A 248 -38.98 -40.75 1.07
N SER A 249 -38.02 -41.31 1.77
CA SER A 249 -37.92 -42.78 1.94
C SER A 249 -39.16 -43.40 2.57
N LYS A 250 -39.73 -42.75 3.61
CA LYS A 250 -41.00 -43.17 4.20
C LYS A 250 -42.19 -43.07 3.22
N MET A 251 -42.22 -42.01 2.40
CA MET A 251 -43.24 -41.82 1.37
C MET A 251 -43.11 -42.88 0.28
N GLU A 252 -41.91 -43.21 -0.23
CA GLU A 252 -41.69 -44.25 -1.19
C GLU A 252 -42.11 -45.62 -0.66
N THR A 253 -41.77 -45.93 0.61
CA THR A 253 -42.21 -47.17 1.28
C THR A 253 -43.72 -47.24 1.37
N ALA A 254 -44.39 -46.14 1.69
CA ALA A 254 -45.88 -46.08 1.76
C ALA A 254 -46.51 -46.25 0.39
N LEU A 255 -45.95 -45.61 -0.65
CA LEU A 255 -46.39 -45.77 -2.05
C LEU A 255 -46.23 -47.22 -2.55
N ALA A 256 -45.07 -47.85 -2.28
CA ALA A 256 -44.84 -49.24 -2.61
C ALA A 256 -45.85 -50.19 -1.96
N LYS A 257 -46.20 -49.98 -0.67
CA LYS A 257 -47.23 -50.70 0.03
C LYS A 257 -48.62 -50.47 -0.60
N LEU A 258 -48.95 -49.26 -0.94
CA LEU A 258 -50.23 -48.92 -1.61
C LEU A 258 -50.36 -49.62 -2.96
N GLN A 259 -49.26 -49.61 -3.77
CA GLN A 259 -49.17 -50.27 -5.07
C GLN A 259 -49.31 -51.81 -4.91
N SER A 260 -48.62 -52.39 -3.94
CA SER A 260 -48.78 -53.80 -3.63
C SER A 260 -50.19 -54.18 -3.21
N ASN A 261 -50.83 -53.37 -2.35
CA ASN A 261 -52.23 -53.59 -1.93
C ASN A 261 -53.22 -53.38 -3.09
N SER A 262 -52.98 -52.39 -3.95
CA SER A 262 -53.78 -52.19 -5.15
C SER A 262 -53.70 -53.37 -6.11
N SER A 263 -52.48 -53.90 -6.37
CA SER A 263 -52.28 -55.07 -7.19
C SER A 263 -52.96 -56.33 -6.59
N ALA A 264 -52.88 -56.53 -5.27
CA ALA A 264 -53.55 -57.60 -4.59
C ALA A 264 -55.08 -57.50 -4.74
N VAL A 265 -55.67 -56.31 -4.56
CA VAL A 265 -57.10 -56.06 -4.79
C VAL A 265 -57.50 -56.34 -6.24
N THR A 266 -56.70 -55.84 -7.21
CA THR A 266 -56.96 -56.10 -8.64
C THR A 266 -56.96 -57.60 -8.94
N SER A 267 -56.01 -58.35 -8.37
CA SER A 267 -55.95 -59.80 -8.55
C SER A 267 -57.13 -60.56 -7.91
N LEU A 268 -57.66 -60.02 -6.79
CA LEU A 268 -58.83 -60.59 -6.11
C LEU A 268 -60.19 -60.27 -6.81
N LEU A 269 -60.26 -59.13 -7.54
CA LEU A 269 -61.50 -58.65 -8.14
C LEU A 269 -61.67 -59.03 -9.63
N GLY A 270 -60.73 -59.70 -10.24
CA GLY A 270 -60.92 -60.11 -11.62
C GLY A 270 -59.65 -60.17 -12.44
N GLY A 271 -58.76 -60.99 -12.04
CA GLY A 271 -57.76 -61.48 -12.95
C GLY A 271 -58.40 -62.60 -13.83
N SER A 272 -59.01 -62.20 -14.89
CA SER A 272 -59.22 -63.10 -16.05
C SER A 272 -58.59 -62.44 -17.23
#